data_643e7e9d4d688665c5ed3d5a8bea0163
#
_entry.id   643e7e9d4d688665c5ed3d5a8bea0163
#
_cell.length_a   1.000
_cell.length_b   1.000
_cell.length_c   1.000
_cell.angle_alpha   90.00
_cell.angle_beta   90.00
_cell.angle_gamma   90.00
#
_symmetry.space_group_name_H-M   'P 1'
#
loop_
_entity.id
_entity.type
_entity.pdbx_description
1 polymer ?
#
loop_
_entity_poly.entity_id
_entity_poly.type
_entity_poly.pdbx_seq_one_letter_code
_entity_poly.pdbx_strand_id
1 'polypeptide(L)'
;QQELDGVMLDDIDGALWAEEIIEAARVGEIPRMKRPIVAVGVDPSVSEKPGDETGIIVAVVDGAIRDMYKRHAYVLADDSLQAPPEIWAKVLAATAQRFGGAPIIAETNQGGGLIKAVLTGIDPSLKVLGVHSRFGKAIRAEPVVLAAQQGRVHHVGYWPLLEDQLTTWVPDETRKSPDRLDAYVHVLTALLVKAPEGLYGGTVRA
;
A
#
# COMPACT_ATOMS: atom_id res chain seq x y z
N GLN A 1 30.99 23.55 -19.17
CA GLN A 1 29.56 23.39 -19.49
C GLN A 1 29.30 21.92 -19.67
N GLN A 2 28.75 21.24 -18.63
CA GLN A 2 28.21 19.92 -18.76
C GLN A 2 26.69 20.12 -19.00
N GLU A 3 26.26 19.81 -20.21
CA GLU A 3 24.85 19.60 -20.51
C GLU A 3 24.41 18.35 -19.75
N LEU A 4 23.49 18.52 -18.81
CA LEU A 4 22.69 17.45 -18.24
C LEU A 4 21.68 17.08 -19.33
N ASP A 5 21.95 16.03 -20.08
CA ASP A 5 20.95 15.36 -20.89
C ASP A 5 19.88 14.80 -19.94
N GLY A 6 18.83 15.58 -19.76
CA GLY A 6 17.61 15.10 -19.13
C GLY A 6 16.99 14.04 -20.05
N VAL A 7 17.25 12.78 -19.75
CA VAL A 7 16.49 11.68 -20.35
C VAL A 7 15.07 11.84 -19.82
N MET A 8 14.17 12.36 -20.66
CA MET A 8 12.75 12.22 -20.43
C MET A 8 12.47 10.70 -20.49
N LEU A 9 12.18 10.11 -19.35
CA LEU A 9 11.68 8.74 -19.32
C LEU A 9 10.30 8.81 -19.95
N ASP A 10 10.13 8.21 -21.13
CA ASP A 10 8.83 8.05 -21.76
C ASP A 10 7.98 7.13 -20.85
N ASP A 11 6.76 7.55 -20.53
CA ASP A 11 5.80 6.70 -19.82
C ASP A 11 5.71 5.33 -20.51
N ILE A 12 5.74 4.26 -19.73
CA ILE A 12 5.58 2.91 -20.26
C ILE A 12 4.13 2.76 -20.73
N ASP A 13 3.95 2.56 -22.03
CA ASP A 13 2.63 2.39 -22.65
C ASP A 13 1.87 1.23 -21.99
N GLY A 14 0.69 1.54 -21.47
CA GLY A 14 -0.15 0.59 -20.73
C GLY A 14 0.12 0.47 -19.22
N ALA A 15 1.10 1.19 -18.65
CA ALA A 15 1.26 1.27 -17.20
C ALA A 15 0.04 1.96 -16.56
N LEU A 16 -0.35 1.53 -15.35
CA LEU A 16 -1.54 2.10 -14.69
C LEU A 16 -1.28 3.50 -14.09
N TRP A 17 -0.06 3.80 -13.67
CA TRP A 17 0.35 5.09 -13.14
C TRP A 17 1.34 5.74 -14.10
N ALA A 18 1.04 6.95 -14.54
CA ALA A 18 1.98 7.80 -15.25
C ALA A 18 2.97 8.44 -14.26
N GLU A 19 4.21 8.67 -14.68
CA GLU A 19 5.24 9.30 -13.85
C GLU A 19 4.81 10.69 -13.36
N GLU A 20 4.13 11.46 -14.21
CA GLU A 20 3.58 12.77 -13.86
C GLU A 20 2.62 12.74 -12.68
N ILE A 21 1.80 11.67 -12.55
CA ILE A 21 0.86 11.51 -11.44
C ILE A 21 1.64 11.28 -10.13
N ILE A 22 2.69 10.48 -10.18
CA ILE A 22 3.55 10.20 -9.02
C ILE A 22 4.31 11.46 -8.58
N GLU A 23 4.89 12.20 -9.51
CA GLU A 23 5.58 13.46 -9.21
C GLU A 23 4.62 14.52 -8.64
N ALA A 24 3.43 14.68 -9.21
CA ALA A 24 2.41 15.59 -8.71
C ALA A 24 1.87 15.19 -7.32
N ALA A 25 1.95 13.90 -6.98
CA ALA A 25 1.53 13.37 -5.67
C ALA A 25 2.52 13.66 -4.54
N ARG A 26 3.76 14.06 -4.85
CA ARG A 26 4.83 14.24 -3.88
C ARG A 26 4.60 15.45 -2.98
N VAL A 27 4.69 15.24 -1.67
CA VAL A 27 4.57 16.28 -0.66
C VAL A 27 5.68 16.17 0.38
N GLY A 28 6.09 17.29 0.98
CA GLY A 28 7.12 17.30 2.01
C GLY A 28 6.63 16.86 3.39
N GLU A 29 5.35 17.08 3.68
CA GLU A 29 4.76 16.79 4.99
C GLU A 29 3.25 16.50 4.88
N ILE A 30 2.72 15.85 5.89
CA ILE A 30 1.28 15.61 5.99
C ILE A 30 0.56 16.83 6.58
N PRO A 31 -0.65 17.18 6.13
CA PRO A 31 -1.44 18.23 6.74
C PRO A 31 -1.90 17.81 8.15
N ARG A 32 -2.22 18.80 8.99
CA ARG A 32 -2.79 18.53 10.31
C ARG A 32 -4.13 17.80 10.17
N MET A 33 -4.19 16.58 10.69
CA MET A 33 -5.39 15.73 10.70
C MET A 33 -6.12 15.84 12.05
N LYS A 34 -7.46 15.82 11.99
CA LYS A 34 -8.30 15.79 13.20
C LYS A 34 -8.33 14.41 13.84
N ARG A 35 -8.33 13.37 13.02
CA ARG A 35 -8.36 11.96 13.44
C ARG A 35 -7.51 11.11 12.51
N PRO A 36 -6.18 11.10 12.68
CA PRO A 36 -5.33 10.29 11.83
C PRO A 36 -5.65 8.79 12.01
N ILE A 37 -5.84 8.09 10.91
CA ILE A 37 -5.99 6.64 10.85
C ILE A 37 -4.89 6.12 9.97
N VAL A 38 -3.92 5.48 10.60
CA VAL A 38 -2.79 4.83 9.92
C VAL A 38 -3.13 3.36 9.69
N ALA A 39 -2.71 2.81 8.58
CA ALA A 39 -2.77 1.38 8.28
C ALA A 39 -1.51 0.93 7.54
N VAL A 40 -1.18 -0.35 7.67
CA VAL A 40 -0.05 -0.99 6.99
C VAL A 40 -0.61 -2.01 6.00
N GLY A 41 -0.37 -1.81 4.72
CA GLY A 41 -0.67 -2.80 3.67
C GLY A 41 0.45 -3.83 3.60
N VAL A 42 0.10 -5.09 3.44
CA VAL A 42 1.07 -6.15 3.24
C VAL A 42 0.65 -7.08 2.10
N ASP A 43 1.62 -7.42 1.24
CA ASP A 43 1.56 -8.55 0.32
C ASP A 43 2.75 -9.47 0.59
N PRO A 44 2.54 -10.61 1.29
CA PRO A 44 3.63 -11.46 1.73
C PRO A 44 4.18 -12.29 0.58
N SER A 45 5.49 -12.38 0.48
CA SER A 45 6.13 -13.44 -0.31
C SER A 45 5.82 -14.81 0.30
N VAL A 46 5.26 -15.69 -0.50
CA VAL A 46 4.98 -17.09 -0.11
C VAL A 46 6.03 -18.05 -0.66
N SER A 47 7.01 -17.56 -1.39
CA SER A 47 8.07 -18.36 -2.01
C SER A 47 9.44 -17.97 -1.49
N GLU A 48 10.32 -18.98 -1.34
CA GLU A 48 11.74 -18.78 -1.02
C GLU A 48 12.59 -18.48 -2.26
N LYS A 49 11.94 -18.15 -3.40
CA LYS A 49 12.68 -17.90 -4.64
C LYS A 49 13.43 -16.56 -4.55
N PRO A 50 14.68 -16.51 -5.05
CA PRO A 50 15.38 -15.23 -5.19
C PRO A 50 14.54 -14.25 -6.03
N GLY A 51 14.28 -13.04 -5.51
CA GLY A 51 13.53 -12.00 -6.20
C GLY A 51 12.09 -11.79 -5.72
N ASP A 52 11.52 -12.68 -4.91
CA ASP A 52 10.21 -12.44 -4.30
C ASP A 52 10.37 -11.51 -3.07
N GLU A 53 9.75 -10.36 -3.12
CA GLU A 53 9.70 -9.40 -2.01
C GLU A 53 8.42 -9.59 -1.19
N THR A 54 8.43 -9.15 0.05
CA THR A 54 7.23 -8.86 0.82
C THR A 54 6.97 -7.36 0.74
N GLY A 55 5.86 -6.97 0.14
CA GLY A 55 5.42 -5.58 0.12
C GLY A 55 4.90 -5.14 1.49
N ILE A 56 5.41 -4.02 2.03
CA ILE A 56 4.99 -3.43 3.31
C ILE A 56 4.89 -1.91 3.13
N ILE A 57 3.69 -1.41 2.96
CA ILE A 57 3.43 0.01 2.69
C ILE A 57 2.58 0.62 3.80
N VAL A 58 2.97 1.79 4.30
CA VAL A 58 2.24 2.52 5.34
C VAL A 58 1.57 3.74 4.76
N ALA A 59 0.28 3.92 5.07
CA ALA A 59 -0.45 5.11 4.67
C ALA A 59 -1.38 5.62 5.79
N VAL A 60 -1.75 6.91 5.71
CA VAL A 60 -2.62 7.59 6.67
C VAL A 60 -3.71 8.38 5.95
N VAL A 61 -4.88 8.47 6.57
CA VAL A 61 -5.99 9.36 6.17
C VAL A 61 -6.53 10.12 7.37
N ASP A 62 -7.23 11.25 7.16
CA ASP A 62 -8.05 11.84 8.22
C ASP A 62 -9.40 11.10 8.31
N GLY A 63 -9.55 10.27 9.31
CA GLY A 63 -10.78 9.54 9.60
C GLY A 63 -11.93 10.41 10.10
N ALA A 64 -11.72 11.71 10.33
CA ALA A 64 -12.81 12.67 10.58
C ALA A 64 -13.60 12.97 9.30
N ILE A 65 -13.00 12.79 8.12
CA ILE A 65 -13.68 12.91 6.84
C ILE A 65 -14.45 11.61 6.60
N ARG A 66 -15.77 11.63 6.78
CA ARG A 66 -16.63 10.43 6.66
C ARG A 66 -16.79 9.96 5.22
N ASP A 67 -16.90 10.89 4.28
CA ASP A 67 -17.00 10.61 2.86
C ASP A 67 -15.64 10.14 2.30
N MET A 68 -15.53 8.87 1.95
CA MET A 68 -14.28 8.28 1.47
C MET A 68 -13.81 8.91 0.14
N TYR A 69 -14.71 9.40 -0.67
CA TYR A 69 -14.38 10.08 -1.93
C TYR A 69 -13.76 11.47 -1.74
N LYS A 70 -13.86 12.04 -0.53
CA LYS A 70 -13.24 13.32 -0.15
C LYS A 70 -11.96 13.16 0.67
N ARG A 71 -11.59 11.92 0.99
CA ARG A 71 -10.36 11.65 1.73
C ARG A 71 -9.15 11.76 0.82
N HIS A 72 -8.07 12.26 1.41
CA HIS A 72 -6.73 12.17 0.87
C HIS A 72 -5.92 11.18 1.70
N ALA A 73 -5.18 10.31 1.04
CA ALA A 73 -4.26 9.38 1.66
C ALA A 73 -2.82 9.85 1.47
N TYR A 74 -2.00 9.62 2.48
CA TYR A 74 -0.58 9.99 2.48
C TYR A 74 0.24 8.74 2.76
N VAL A 75 1.09 8.36 1.81
CA VAL A 75 2.03 7.25 1.95
C VAL A 75 3.21 7.71 2.79
N LEU A 76 3.46 7.03 3.90
CA LEU A 76 4.40 7.44 4.93
C LEU A 76 5.69 6.62 4.94
N ALA A 77 5.63 5.37 4.48
CA ALA A 77 6.79 4.48 4.45
C ALA A 77 6.61 3.35 3.45
N ASP A 78 7.74 2.90 2.91
CA ASP A 78 7.94 1.65 2.19
C ASP A 78 9.00 0.85 2.95
N ASP A 79 8.56 -0.12 3.75
CA ASP A 79 9.42 -1.03 4.51
C ASP A 79 9.51 -2.42 3.85
N SER A 80 9.15 -2.50 2.58
CA SER A 80 9.20 -3.74 1.80
C SER A 80 10.60 -4.31 1.72
N LEU A 81 10.69 -5.63 1.75
CA LEU A 81 11.98 -6.31 1.77
C LEU A 81 11.90 -7.71 1.17
N GLN A 82 13.04 -8.18 0.67
CA GLN A 82 13.25 -9.57 0.30
C GLN A 82 13.84 -10.31 1.50
N ALA A 83 13.05 -11.15 2.15
CA ALA A 83 13.49 -11.90 3.33
C ALA A 83 12.60 -13.14 3.57
N PRO A 84 13.12 -14.17 4.28
CA PRO A 84 12.29 -15.29 4.69
C PRO A 84 11.19 -14.88 5.69
N PRO A 85 10.14 -15.72 5.85
CA PRO A 85 8.95 -15.39 6.65
C PRO A 85 9.23 -14.89 8.06
N GLU A 86 10.20 -15.45 8.75
CA GLU A 86 10.57 -15.08 10.13
C GLU A 86 11.14 -13.67 10.22
N ILE A 87 11.73 -13.16 9.13
CA ILE A 87 12.34 -11.83 9.08
C ILE A 87 11.31 -10.79 8.65
N TRP A 88 10.62 -11.00 7.50
CA TRP A 88 9.63 -10.02 7.07
C TRP A 88 8.49 -9.86 8.08
N ALA A 89 8.10 -10.92 8.79
CA ALA A 89 7.07 -10.83 9.81
C ALA A 89 7.51 -9.98 11.01
N LYS A 90 8.78 -10.05 11.41
CA LYS A 90 9.34 -9.16 12.45
C LYS A 90 9.39 -7.71 11.99
N VAL A 91 9.77 -7.46 10.73
CA VAL A 91 9.77 -6.11 10.15
C VAL A 91 8.36 -5.58 10.09
N LEU A 92 7.39 -6.35 9.62
CA LEU A 92 5.97 -5.96 9.58
C LEU A 92 5.42 -5.63 10.97
N ALA A 93 5.74 -6.46 11.99
CA ALA A 93 5.36 -6.20 13.36
C ALA A 93 5.98 -4.90 13.89
N ALA A 94 7.29 -4.71 13.67
CA ALA A 94 8.00 -3.48 14.07
C ALA A 94 7.43 -2.24 13.35
N THR A 95 7.11 -2.35 12.06
CA THR A 95 6.46 -1.26 11.29
C THR A 95 5.10 -0.92 11.90
N ALA A 96 4.24 -1.89 12.16
CA ALA A 96 2.94 -1.65 12.79
C ALA A 96 3.09 -0.96 14.15
N GLN A 97 4.03 -1.40 14.98
CA GLN A 97 4.31 -0.81 16.29
C GLN A 97 4.89 0.62 16.18
N ARG A 98 5.80 0.88 15.24
CA ARG A 98 6.36 2.21 14.96
C ARG A 98 5.26 3.24 14.66
N PHE A 99 4.17 2.79 14.06
CA PHE A 99 2.98 3.60 13.75
C PHE A 99 1.83 3.40 14.77
N GLY A 100 2.16 3.17 16.04
CA GLY A 100 1.19 3.15 17.15
C GLY A 100 0.27 1.94 17.19
N GLY A 101 0.72 0.78 16.75
CA GLY A 101 -0.10 -0.42 16.63
C GLY A 101 -1.07 -0.35 15.44
N ALA A 102 -0.64 0.26 14.34
CA ALA A 102 -1.46 0.41 13.14
C ALA A 102 -1.98 -0.95 12.65
N PRO A 103 -3.27 -1.07 12.29
CA PRO A 103 -3.82 -2.31 11.75
C PRO A 103 -3.14 -2.69 10.44
N ILE A 104 -2.90 -3.98 10.29
CA ILE A 104 -2.29 -4.59 9.11
C ILE A 104 -3.39 -5.02 8.17
N ILE A 105 -3.35 -4.55 6.93
CA ILE A 105 -4.30 -4.87 5.86
C ILE A 105 -3.67 -5.92 4.96
N ALA A 106 -4.30 -7.09 4.88
CA ALA A 106 -3.81 -8.21 4.10
C ALA A 106 -4.90 -8.82 3.22
N GLU A 107 -4.54 -9.35 2.06
CA GLU A 107 -5.49 -10.12 1.26
C GLU A 107 -5.82 -11.47 1.92
N THR A 108 -7.13 -11.78 2.05
CA THR A 108 -7.58 -13.00 2.73
C THR A 108 -7.61 -14.23 1.84
N ASN A 109 -7.56 -14.07 0.50
CA ASN A 109 -7.78 -15.16 -0.45
C ASN A 109 -6.61 -16.16 -0.52
N GLN A 110 -5.36 -15.72 -0.32
CA GLN A 110 -4.17 -16.56 -0.48
C GLN A 110 -3.12 -16.45 0.64
N GLY A 111 -3.23 -15.49 1.54
CA GLY A 111 -2.17 -15.25 2.54
C GLY A 111 -2.64 -14.82 3.92
N GLY A 112 -3.86 -14.33 4.08
CA GLY A 112 -4.34 -13.73 5.32
C GLY A 112 -4.31 -14.68 6.52
N GLY A 113 -4.53 -15.98 6.31
CA GLY A 113 -4.42 -16.99 7.36
C GLY A 113 -2.98 -17.21 7.81
N LEU A 114 -2.04 -17.24 6.86
CA LEU A 114 -0.62 -17.37 7.13
C LEU A 114 -0.08 -16.15 7.87
N ILE A 115 -0.37 -14.95 7.37
CA ILE A 115 0.05 -13.69 8.01
C ILE A 115 -0.44 -13.64 9.45
N LYS A 116 -1.74 -13.92 9.67
CA LYS A 116 -2.30 -13.92 11.01
C LYS A 116 -1.63 -14.94 11.93
N ALA A 117 -1.38 -16.16 11.44
CA ALA A 117 -0.72 -17.21 12.22
C ALA A 117 0.71 -16.82 12.59
N VAL A 118 1.50 -16.33 11.63
CA VAL A 118 2.90 -15.92 11.86
C VAL A 118 2.97 -14.72 12.80
N LEU A 119 2.15 -13.70 12.61
CA LEU A 119 2.16 -12.50 13.45
C LEU A 119 1.63 -12.78 14.87
N THR A 120 0.64 -13.66 15.04
CA THR A 120 0.17 -14.06 16.38
C THR A 120 1.29 -14.68 17.22
N GLY A 121 2.24 -15.38 16.58
CA GLY A 121 3.42 -15.93 17.26
C GLY A 121 4.46 -14.86 17.66
N ILE A 122 4.46 -13.70 17.02
CA ILE A 122 5.40 -12.60 17.31
C ILE A 122 4.78 -11.62 18.30
N ASP A 123 3.59 -11.14 18.02
CA ASP A 123 2.84 -10.20 18.87
C ASP A 123 1.34 -10.40 18.67
N PRO A 124 0.66 -11.06 19.64
CA PRO A 124 -0.77 -11.33 19.56
C PRO A 124 -1.65 -10.07 19.65
N SER A 125 -1.10 -8.91 20.01
CA SER A 125 -1.82 -7.63 20.05
C SER A 125 -2.01 -7.00 18.67
N LEU A 126 -1.26 -7.45 17.65
CA LEU A 126 -1.34 -6.93 16.30
C LEU A 126 -2.69 -7.25 15.66
N LYS A 127 -3.31 -6.23 15.10
CA LYS A 127 -4.61 -6.34 14.45
C LYS A 127 -4.43 -6.57 12.96
N VAL A 128 -4.78 -7.77 12.49
CA VAL A 128 -4.81 -8.10 11.06
C VAL A 128 -6.24 -8.03 10.54
N LEU A 129 -6.46 -7.19 9.54
CA LEU A 129 -7.75 -6.98 8.88
C LEU A 129 -7.68 -7.50 7.44
N GLY A 130 -8.63 -8.34 7.08
CA GLY A 130 -8.70 -8.92 5.75
C GLY A 130 -9.37 -7.99 4.74
N VAL A 131 -8.78 -7.83 3.57
CA VAL A 131 -9.45 -7.34 2.37
C VAL A 131 -9.73 -8.54 1.47
N HIS A 132 -10.98 -8.65 1.02
CA HIS A 132 -11.39 -9.73 0.13
C HIS A 132 -11.62 -9.17 -1.25
N SER A 133 -10.93 -9.69 -2.25
CA SER A 133 -11.19 -9.36 -3.64
C SER A 133 -11.54 -10.60 -4.45
N ARG A 134 -12.62 -10.49 -5.24
CA ARG A 134 -13.01 -11.49 -6.24
C ARG A 134 -12.52 -11.14 -7.64
N PHE A 135 -11.88 -10.00 -7.81
CA PHE A 135 -11.45 -9.46 -9.09
C PHE A 135 -9.94 -9.64 -9.29
N GLY A 136 -9.51 -9.69 -10.53
CA GLY A 136 -8.10 -9.70 -10.90
C GLY A 136 -7.36 -8.44 -10.41
N LYS A 137 -6.04 -8.52 -10.36
CA LYS A 137 -5.17 -7.48 -9.79
C LYS A 137 -5.34 -6.11 -10.46
N ALA A 138 -5.44 -6.06 -11.79
CA ALA A 138 -5.69 -4.84 -12.55
C ALA A 138 -6.97 -4.12 -12.10
N ILE A 139 -8.10 -4.86 -12.05
CA ILE A 139 -9.40 -4.31 -11.67
C ILE A 139 -9.39 -3.82 -10.21
N ARG A 140 -8.59 -4.45 -9.33
CA ARG A 140 -8.42 -3.99 -7.94
C ARG A 140 -7.65 -2.69 -7.83
N ALA A 141 -6.68 -2.47 -8.71
CA ALA A 141 -5.87 -1.26 -8.72
C ALA A 141 -6.64 -0.04 -9.26
N GLU A 142 -7.59 -0.22 -10.22
CA GLU A 142 -8.31 0.87 -10.87
C GLU A 142 -8.88 1.94 -9.92
N PRO A 143 -9.58 1.60 -8.80
CA PRO A 143 -10.09 2.64 -7.90
C PRO A 143 -8.98 3.45 -7.21
N VAL A 144 -7.81 2.84 -6.99
CA VAL A 144 -6.65 3.52 -6.39
C VAL A 144 -5.98 4.42 -7.43
N VAL A 145 -5.84 3.94 -8.68
CA VAL A 145 -5.36 4.73 -9.82
C VAL A 145 -6.25 5.97 -10.00
N LEU A 146 -7.56 5.79 -10.01
CA LEU A 146 -8.51 6.90 -10.13
C LEU A 146 -8.35 7.90 -8.96
N ALA A 147 -8.14 7.42 -7.74
CA ALA A 147 -7.88 8.29 -6.60
C ALA A 147 -6.58 9.09 -6.77
N ALA A 148 -5.52 8.47 -7.30
CA ALA A 148 -4.26 9.14 -7.62
C ALA A 148 -4.43 10.20 -8.71
N GLN A 149 -5.11 9.88 -9.81
CA GLN A 149 -5.44 10.81 -10.89
C GLN A 149 -6.27 12.01 -10.42
N GLN A 150 -7.10 11.81 -9.39
CA GLN A 150 -7.86 12.88 -8.74
C GLN A 150 -7.04 13.70 -7.73
N GLY A 151 -5.74 13.46 -7.59
CA GLY A 151 -4.87 14.13 -6.63
C GLY A 151 -5.20 13.81 -5.17
N ARG A 152 -5.79 12.64 -4.89
CA ARG A 152 -6.17 12.21 -3.53
C ARG A 152 -5.19 11.25 -2.88
N VAL A 153 -4.15 10.85 -3.58
CA VAL A 153 -3.05 10.05 -3.05
C VAL A 153 -1.79 10.87 -3.08
N HIS A 154 -1.06 10.90 -1.98
CA HIS A 154 0.16 11.69 -1.83
C HIS A 154 1.29 10.82 -1.31
N HIS A 155 2.51 11.07 -1.80
CA HIS A 155 3.74 10.45 -1.31
C HIS A 155 4.49 11.44 -0.42
N VAL A 156 4.68 11.09 0.86
CA VAL A 156 5.45 11.92 1.80
C VAL A 156 6.92 11.54 1.67
N GLY A 157 7.64 12.29 0.83
CA GLY A 157 9.02 11.98 0.47
C GLY A 157 9.13 11.22 -0.86
N TYR A 158 10.17 10.42 -0.99
CA TYR A 158 10.53 9.71 -2.22
C TYR A 158 10.70 8.21 -1.95
N TRP A 159 9.97 7.38 -2.68
CA TRP A 159 9.93 5.93 -2.54
C TRP A 159 10.32 5.24 -3.85
N PRO A 160 11.61 5.29 -4.27
CA PRO A 160 12.02 4.96 -5.63
C PRO A 160 11.62 3.55 -6.08
N LEU A 161 11.75 2.55 -5.21
CA LEU A 161 11.42 1.17 -5.57
C LEU A 161 9.90 0.92 -5.68
N LEU A 162 9.10 1.60 -4.88
CA LEU A 162 7.64 1.58 -5.00
C LEU A 162 7.20 2.31 -6.26
N GLU A 163 7.72 3.52 -6.47
CA GLU A 163 7.36 4.39 -7.59
C GLU A 163 7.75 3.76 -8.92
N ASP A 164 8.92 3.11 -9.01
CA ASP A 164 9.33 2.31 -10.16
C ASP A 164 8.33 1.19 -10.46
N GLN A 165 7.91 0.42 -9.45
CA GLN A 165 6.90 -0.62 -9.65
C GLN A 165 5.54 -0.07 -10.10
N LEU A 166 5.13 1.11 -9.61
CA LEU A 166 3.88 1.75 -10.02
C LEU A 166 3.90 2.18 -11.48
N THR A 167 5.00 2.81 -11.92
CA THR A 167 5.11 3.41 -13.27
C THR A 167 5.57 2.43 -14.35
N THR A 168 6.11 1.26 -13.96
CA THR A 168 6.59 0.26 -14.92
C THR A 168 5.68 -0.95 -15.09
N TRP A 169 4.79 -1.19 -14.12
CA TRP A 169 3.92 -2.36 -14.19
C TRP A 169 2.76 -2.17 -15.18
N VAL A 170 2.75 -3.00 -16.21
CA VAL A 170 1.65 -3.11 -17.17
C VAL A 170 0.81 -4.33 -16.80
N PRO A 171 -0.50 -4.18 -16.55
CA PRO A 171 -1.39 -5.30 -16.30
C PRO A 171 -1.43 -6.27 -17.49
N ASP A 172 -0.90 -7.45 -17.28
CA ASP A 172 -0.94 -8.56 -18.23
C ASP A 172 -1.28 -9.82 -17.44
N GLU A 173 -2.13 -10.68 -17.99
CA GLU A 173 -2.52 -11.96 -17.38
C GLU A 173 -1.33 -12.90 -17.16
N THR A 174 -0.25 -12.69 -17.89
CA THR A 174 0.97 -13.51 -17.84
C THR A 174 2.02 -13.02 -16.83
N ARG A 175 1.91 -11.80 -16.35
CA ARG A 175 2.89 -11.18 -15.44
C ARG A 175 2.35 -11.10 -14.01
N LYS A 176 3.15 -11.59 -13.06
CA LYS A 176 2.91 -11.37 -11.62
C LYS A 176 3.02 -9.86 -11.35
N SER A 177 2.05 -9.27 -10.64
CA SER A 177 2.20 -7.90 -10.16
C SER A 177 3.28 -7.82 -9.10
N PRO A 178 3.99 -6.70 -9.01
CA PRO A 178 5.01 -6.47 -8.01
C PRO A 178 4.42 -6.38 -6.60
N ASP A 179 5.14 -6.90 -5.62
CA ASP A 179 4.66 -7.08 -4.25
C ASP A 179 4.45 -5.74 -3.51
N ARG A 180 5.27 -4.70 -3.79
CA ARG A 180 5.09 -3.33 -3.25
C ARG A 180 3.81 -2.69 -3.77
N LEU A 181 3.56 -2.83 -5.07
CA LEU A 181 2.35 -2.33 -5.72
C LEU A 181 1.10 -2.98 -5.11
N ASP A 182 1.11 -4.30 -4.90
CA ASP A 182 -0.04 -5.00 -4.30
C ASP A 182 -0.27 -4.53 -2.86
N ALA A 183 0.77 -4.39 -2.03
CA ALA A 183 0.66 -3.85 -0.67
C ALA A 183 0.13 -2.40 -0.65
N TYR A 184 0.58 -1.56 -1.60
CA TYR A 184 0.09 -0.20 -1.81
C TYR A 184 -1.40 -0.19 -2.16
N VAL A 185 -1.83 -1.04 -3.09
CA VAL A 185 -3.24 -1.16 -3.48
C VAL A 185 -4.08 -1.65 -2.30
N HIS A 186 -3.58 -2.60 -1.49
CA HIS A 186 -4.30 -3.11 -0.32
C HIS A 186 -4.58 -2.01 0.71
N VAL A 187 -3.56 -1.25 1.11
CA VAL A 187 -3.73 -0.19 2.13
C VAL A 187 -4.59 0.95 1.62
N LEU A 188 -4.39 1.40 0.38
CA LEU A 188 -5.18 2.50 -0.17
C LEU A 188 -6.62 2.11 -0.46
N THR A 189 -6.89 0.88 -0.89
CA THR A 189 -8.25 0.35 -1.00
C THR A 189 -8.95 0.39 0.34
N ALA A 190 -8.30 -0.05 1.43
CA ALA A 190 -8.87 -0.04 2.78
C ALA A 190 -9.17 1.38 3.28
N LEU A 191 -8.33 2.36 2.93
CA LEU A 191 -8.43 3.74 3.42
C LEU A 191 -9.34 4.63 2.57
N LEU A 192 -9.40 4.43 1.24
CA LEU A 192 -10.06 5.33 0.28
C LEU A 192 -11.27 4.74 -0.44
N VAL A 193 -11.39 3.41 -0.51
CA VAL A 193 -12.40 2.75 -1.34
C VAL A 193 -13.39 1.95 -0.50
N LYS A 194 -12.90 0.97 0.27
CA LYS A 194 -13.72 0.08 1.08
C LYS A 194 -12.99 -0.34 2.33
N ALA A 195 -13.37 0.22 3.46
CA ALA A 195 -12.78 -0.13 4.75
C ALA A 195 -13.16 -1.55 5.17
N PRO A 196 -12.18 -2.37 5.58
CA PRO A 196 -12.48 -3.63 6.24
C PRO A 196 -13.13 -3.39 7.61
N GLU A 197 -13.92 -4.37 8.07
CA GLU A 197 -14.56 -4.28 9.37
C GLU A 197 -13.53 -4.07 10.48
N GLY A 198 -13.80 -3.12 11.36
CA GLY A 198 -12.94 -2.81 12.49
C GLY A 198 -11.80 -1.83 12.21
N LEU A 199 -11.58 -1.35 10.98
CA LEU A 199 -10.51 -0.37 10.70
C LEU A 199 -10.74 0.96 11.43
N TYR A 200 -11.96 1.43 11.50
CA TYR A 200 -12.31 2.72 12.12
C TYR A 200 -12.73 2.63 13.59
N GLY A 201 -12.56 1.47 14.25
CA GLY A 201 -12.85 1.27 15.67
C GLY A 201 -14.26 1.71 16.07
N GLY A 202 -15.26 0.89 15.78
CA GLY A 202 -16.67 1.14 16.10
C GLY A 202 -17.57 0.64 14.98
N THR A 203 -18.64 -0.07 15.37
CA THR A 203 -19.67 -0.57 14.47
C THR A 203 -20.25 0.60 13.68
N VAL A 204 -19.91 0.72 12.40
CA VAL A 204 -20.74 1.49 11.47
C VAL A 204 -22.00 0.62 11.28
N ARG A 205 -23.02 0.86 12.11
CA ARG A 205 -24.36 0.40 11.78
C ARG A 205 -24.82 1.23 10.58
N ALA A 206 -25.20 0.52 9.54
CA ALA A 206 -25.84 1.06 8.34
C ALA A 206 -27.11 1.85 8.68
#